data_5b47926dbeb3ee7f1d440506d408896e
#
_entry.id   5b47926dbeb3ee7f1d440506d408896e
#
_cell.length_a   1.000
_cell.length_b   1.000
_cell.length_c   1.000
_cell.angle_alpha   90.00
_cell.angle_beta   90.00
_cell.angle_gamma   90.00
#
_symmetry.space_group_name_H-M   'P 1'
#
loop_
_entity.id
_entity.type
_entity.pdbx_description
1 polymer ?
#
loop_
_entity_poly.entity_id
_entity_poly.type
_entity_poly.pdbx_seq_one_letter_code
_entity_poly.pdbx_strand_id
1 'polypeptide(L)'
;MPESYAGKINRKLLKKQRIIAAAAGREPADLVLKNATFVNVFSNELSTMDIAVTEGLIVGMGSYHGKTEVDCTGKIVLPGFLDAHIHLESSLVSPTEFVKAVLPHGTTTVVTDPHEIANVMGTDGIEYMLQATEDLPVDVRFMLPSCVPATPLDESGAILDYRAIDSFYDHPRVQGLAEMMNFVGAINGDEQTVEKIVAAQAHHKKIDGHAPDLQGNDLNAYIAAGVYSDHECHDVKDAIAKLERGQFIMIREGTAARNLEALMPLLTGKYADRCMFCTDDKHPNDLLEKGHIDYIVKKAISLGADPITAVKVACHNAARYFLLNNRGGISPGYLADFVIIDNFQNFNIEQVYKKGVLMVDHGEIQEFPSPEIEPYLVERAHKTFHVAALTAEDFAEKRPRGIIGMVDGEITTVDAGYSDRIDVEYDVLKIAVVERHKNTHHIGIGYIQGYGLKSGAVATSISHDSHNIIVVGTNETDMAAAVNRVVELNGGIVVWDQGKPVAEVPLAIAGIMSDESLTSVNEKLEFAKAKAHELGVNPGIDPFMTLSFMALPVIPSLRITTRGVFDVTTQSYV
;
A
#
# COMPACT_ATOMS: atom_id res chain seq x y z
N MET A 1 -13.42 36.04 2.60
CA MET A 1 -14.37 35.74 3.70
C MET A 1 -14.97 34.36 3.44
N PRO A 2 -15.04 33.47 4.40
CA PRO A 2 -15.69 32.19 4.18
C PRO A 2 -17.17 32.39 3.80
N GLU A 3 -17.63 31.56 2.85
CA GLU A 3 -19.01 31.58 2.36
C GLU A 3 -20.00 31.32 3.51
N SER A 4 -21.09 32.10 3.58
CA SER A 4 -22.12 31.91 4.57
C SER A 4 -22.83 30.55 4.41
N TYR A 5 -23.39 30.00 5.49
CA TYR A 5 -24.16 28.74 5.44
C TYR A 5 -25.31 28.82 4.43
N ALA A 6 -26.04 29.95 4.37
CA ALA A 6 -27.09 30.18 3.37
C ALA A 6 -26.55 30.18 1.93
N GLY A 7 -25.37 30.77 1.69
CA GLY A 7 -24.70 30.72 0.39
C GLY A 7 -24.35 29.29 -0.02
N LYS A 8 -23.78 28.49 0.90
CA LYS A 8 -23.49 27.06 0.66
C LYS A 8 -24.76 26.27 0.32
N ILE A 9 -25.87 26.50 1.00
CA ILE A 9 -27.14 25.82 0.71
C ILE A 9 -27.69 26.23 -0.65
N ASN A 10 -27.67 27.52 -1.00
CA ASN A 10 -28.13 27.99 -2.32
C ASN A 10 -27.32 27.38 -3.46
N ARG A 11 -26.00 27.34 -3.35
CA ARG A 11 -25.12 26.70 -4.35
C ARG A 11 -25.44 25.22 -4.51
N LYS A 12 -25.60 24.49 -3.40
CA LYS A 12 -25.98 23.07 -3.41
C LYS A 12 -27.38 22.87 -4.00
N LEU A 13 -28.32 23.77 -3.73
CA LEU A 13 -29.67 23.75 -4.30
C LEU A 13 -29.64 23.87 -5.83
N LEU A 14 -28.96 24.91 -6.35
CA LEU A 14 -28.84 25.14 -7.79
C LEU A 14 -28.17 23.95 -8.51
N LYS A 15 -27.10 23.44 -7.94
CA LYS A 15 -26.43 22.23 -8.43
C LYS A 15 -27.38 21.03 -8.46
N LYS A 16 -28.15 20.81 -7.39
CA LYS A 16 -29.10 19.70 -7.31
C LYS A 16 -30.26 19.85 -8.29
N GLN A 17 -30.77 21.08 -8.50
CA GLN A 17 -31.83 21.38 -9.47
C GLN A 17 -31.35 21.07 -10.91
N ARG A 18 -30.10 21.47 -11.25
CA ARG A 18 -29.49 21.17 -12.55
C ARG A 18 -29.35 19.65 -12.77
N ILE A 19 -28.84 18.92 -11.77
CA ILE A 19 -28.74 17.46 -11.81
C ILE A 19 -30.11 16.83 -12.10
N ILE A 20 -31.16 17.26 -11.38
CA ILE A 20 -32.52 16.74 -11.56
C ILE A 20 -33.10 17.11 -12.96
N ALA A 21 -32.83 18.32 -13.46
CA ALA A 21 -33.30 18.75 -14.77
C ALA A 21 -32.66 17.92 -15.90
N ALA A 22 -31.33 17.70 -15.83
CA ALA A 22 -30.62 16.84 -16.77
C ALA A 22 -31.05 15.38 -16.68
N ALA A 23 -31.23 14.84 -15.47
CA ALA A 23 -31.72 13.47 -15.26
C ALA A 23 -33.11 13.25 -15.87
N ALA A 24 -33.97 14.26 -15.81
CA ALA A 24 -35.32 14.22 -16.38
C ALA A 24 -35.37 14.59 -17.88
N GLY A 25 -34.22 14.79 -18.54
CA GLY A 25 -34.12 15.16 -19.95
C GLY A 25 -34.63 16.57 -20.29
N ARG A 26 -34.81 17.46 -19.28
CA ARG A 26 -35.26 18.85 -19.51
C ARG A 26 -34.11 19.79 -19.90
N GLU A 27 -32.89 19.41 -19.57
CA GLU A 27 -31.67 20.11 -19.97
C GLU A 27 -30.66 19.08 -20.51
N PRO A 28 -29.79 19.50 -21.46
CA PRO A 28 -28.73 18.60 -21.92
C PRO A 28 -27.75 18.28 -20.79
N ALA A 29 -27.28 17.03 -20.74
CA ALA A 29 -26.21 16.62 -19.85
C ALA A 29 -24.88 17.31 -20.22
N ASP A 30 -23.92 17.35 -19.31
CA ASP A 30 -22.58 17.87 -19.62
C ASP A 30 -21.82 16.93 -20.56
N LEU A 31 -21.89 15.62 -20.30
CA LEU A 31 -21.31 14.54 -21.09
C LEU A 31 -22.34 13.43 -21.26
N VAL A 32 -22.37 12.83 -22.44
CA VAL A 32 -23.10 11.57 -22.69
C VAL A 32 -22.16 10.57 -23.36
N LEU A 33 -21.99 9.42 -22.74
CA LEU A 33 -21.41 8.26 -23.40
C LEU A 33 -22.52 7.57 -24.19
N LYS A 34 -22.44 7.66 -25.53
CA LYS A 34 -23.44 7.13 -26.46
C LYS A 34 -23.22 5.65 -26.74
N ASN A 35 -24.29 4.89 -26.86
CA ASN A 35 -24.23 3.47 -27.22
C ASN A 35 -23.33 2.65 -26.28
N ALA A 36 -23.21 3.04 -25.02
CA ALA A 36 -22.30 2.44 -24.07
C ALA A 36 -22.77 1.04 -23.66
N THR A 37 -21.98 0.02 -23.95
CA THR A 37 -22.11 -1.30 -23.31
C THR A 37 -21.32 -1.26 -22.01
N PHE A 38 -21.98 -1.46 -20.87
CA PHE A 38 -21.34 -1.31 -19.57
C PHE A 38 -21.60 -2.49 -18.64
N VAL A 39 -20.69 -2.71 -17.69
CA VAL A 39 -20.85 -3.69 -16.62
C VAL A 39 -21.85 -3.16 -15.60
N ASN A 40 -23.00 -3.79 -15.55
CA ASN A 40 -24.02 -3.54 -14.53
C ASN A 40 -23.75 -4.44 -13.32
N VAL A 41 -23.05 -3.91 -12.33
CA VAL A 41 -22.69 -4.63 -11.10
C VAL A 41 -23.89 -4.96 -10.21
N PHE A 42 -25.06 -4.36 -10.47
CA PHE A 42 -26.30 -4.59 -9.69
C PHE A 42 -27.08 -5.78 -10.20
N SER A 43 -27.07 -6.02 -11.52
CA SER A 43 -27.76 -7.17 -12.15
C SER A 43 -26.80 -8.30 -12.54
N ASN A 44 -25.47 -8.07 -12.41
CA ASN A 44 -24.41 -8.99 -12.85
C ASN A 44 -24.49 -9.35 -14.34
N GLU A 45 -24.71 -8.35 -15.19
CA GLU A 45 -24.81 -8.51 -16.65
C GLU A 45 -24.25 -7.29 -17.41
N LEU A 46 -24.09 -7.42 -18.71
CA LEU A 46 -23.83 -6.29 -19.61
C LEU A 46 -25.15 -5.63 -20.00
N SER A 47 -25.19 -4.31 -19.93
CA SER A 47 -26.32 -3.50 -20.40
C SER A 47 -25.81 -2.51 -21.45
N THR A 48 -26.67 -2.17 -22.46
CA THR A 48 -26.30 -1.21 -23.51
C THR A 48 -27.31 -0.07 -23.54
N MET A 49 -26.85 1.15 -23.24
CA MET A 49 -27.64 2.40 -23.33
C MET A 49 -26.72 3.61 -23.20
N ASP A 50 -27.24 4.81 -23.45
CA ASP A 50 -26.48 6.03 -23.18
C ASP A 50 -26.33 6.24 -21.67
N ILE A 51 -25.20 6.81 -21.27
CA ILE A 51 -24.90 7.19 -19.87
C ILE A 51 -24.71 8.70 -19.84
N ALA A 52 -25.62 9.40 -19.16
CA ALA A 52 -25.61 10.86 -19.04
C ALA A 52 -24.95 11.32 -17.74
N VAL A 53 -24.08 12.32 -17.83
CA VAL A 53 -23.29 12.88 -16.72
C VAL A 53 -23.55 14.38 -16.59
N THR A 54 -23.76 14.86 -15.37
CA THR A 54 -23.89 16.29 -15.04
C THR A 54 -23.28 16.55 -13.66
N GLU A 55 -22.48 17.60 -13.53
CA GLU A 55 -21.85 18.00 -12.26
C GLU A 55 -21.00 16.86 -11.64
N GLY A 56 -20.35 16.05 -12.46
CA GLY A 56 -19.52 14.94 -12.03
C GLY A 56 -20.27 13.70 -11.56
N LEU A 57 -21.59 13.68 -11.67
CA LEU A 57 -22.44 12.53 -11.33
C LEU A 57 -23.08 11.92 -12.57
N ILE A 58 -23.22 10.62 -12.56
CA ILE A 58 -24.14 9.94 -13.48
C ILE A 58 -25.55 10.40 -13.12
N VAL A 59 -26.29 10.94 -14.09
CA VAL A 59 -27.64 11.48 -13.86
C VAL A 59 -28.71 10.64 -14.53
N GLY A 60 -28.35 9.85 -15.55
CA GLY A 60 -29.32 9.04 -16.25
C GLY A 60 -28.70 7.95 -17.12
N MET A 61 -29.52 6.95 -17.39
CA MET A 61 -29.24 5.82 -18.27
C MET A 61 -30.45 5.65 -19.20
N GLY A 62 -30.21 5.58 -20.51
CA GLY A 62 -31.32 5.50 -21.50
C GLY A 62 -31.00 6.33 -22.73
N SER A 63 -31.93 7.12 -23.25
CA SER A 63 -31.71 8.01 -24.39
C SER A 63 -31.51 9.44 -23.92
N TYR A 64 -30.31 9.98 -24.08
CA TYR A 64 -29.93 11.32 -23.63
C TYR A 64 -29.18 12.11 -24.69
N HIS A 65 -29.22 13.44 -24.55
CA HIS A 65 -28.40 14.39 -25.30
C HIS A 65 -27.49 15.16 -24.35
N GLY A 66 -26.25 15.37 -24.78
CA GLY A 66 -25.21 16.07 -24.01
C GLY A 66 -24.62 17.27 -24.77
N LYS A 67 -23.94 18.14 -24.01
CA LYS A 67 -23.09 19.18 -24.60
C LYS A 67 -21.87 18.56 -25.30
N THR A 68 -21.36 17.50 -24.71
CA THR A 68 -20.33 16.63 -25.28
C THR A 68 -20.91 15.22 -25.39
N GLU A 69 -20.73 14.61 -26.54
CA GLU A 69 -21.16 13.22 -26.77
C GLU A 69 -19.96 12.41 -27.25
N VAL A 70 -19.75 11.24 -26.62
CA VAL A 70 -18.65 10.30 -26.92
C VAL A 70 -19.27 8.98 -27.36
N ASP A 71 -18.96 8.53 -28.56
CA ASP A 71 -19.46 7.24 -29.09
C ASP A 71 -18.64 6.09 -28.50
N CYS A 72 -19.30 5.22 -27.73
CA CYS A 72 -18.74 4.03 -27.13
C CYS A 72 -19.16 2.74 -27.87
N THR A 73 -19.61 2.84 -29.13
CA THR A 73 -19.98 1.67 -29.93
C THR A 73 -18.84 0.66 -30.02
N GLY A 74 -19.12 -0.58 -29.62
CA GLY A 74 -18.12 -1.67 -29.65
C GLY A 74 -17.12 -1.68 -28.50
N LYS A 75 -17.26 -0.77 -27.54
CA LYS A 75 -16.42 -0.68 -26.33
C LYS A 75 -17.20 -1.07 -25.08
N ILE A 76 -16.47 -1.37 -24.01
CA ILE A 76 -17.04 -1.72 -22.71
C ILE A 76 -16.70 -0.64 -21.71
N VAL A 77 -17.71 -0.11 -21.03
CA VAL A 77 -17.55 0.87 -19.95
C VAL A 77 -17.63 0.17 -18.61
N LEU A 78 -16.59 0.33 -17.80
CA LEU A 78 -16.48 -0.23 -16.46
C LEU A 78 -16.59 0.89 -15.43
N PRO A 79 -17.05 0.61 -14.19
CA PRO A 79 -16.83 1.52 -13.07
C PRO A 79 -15.32 1.67 -12.82
N GLY A 80 -14.88 2.85 -12.36
CA GLY A 80 -13.50 3.05 -11.95
C GLY A 80 -13.08 2.06 -10.86
N PHE A 81 -11.88 1.51 -10.98
CA PHE A 81 -11.36 0.51 -10.05
C PHE A 81 -11.04 1.12 -8.68
N LEU A 82 -11.14 0.27 -7.66
CA LEU A 82 -10.87 0.59 -6.28
C LEU A 82 -9.88 -0.43 -5.70
N ASP A 83 -8.75 0.04 -5.19
CA ASP A 83 -7.83 -0.74 -4.39
C ASP A 83 -8.30 -0.73 -2.93
N ALA A 84 -8.58 -1.93 -2.38
CA ALA A 84 -9.16 -2.05 -1.05
C ALA A 84 -8.12 -1.92 0.09
N HIS A 85 -6.83 -2.10 -0.20
CA HIS A 85 -5.75 -1.97 0.79
C HIS A 85 -4.41 -1.79 0.09
N ILE A 86 -3.71 -0.71 0.41
CA ILE A 86 -2.40 -0.39 -0.13
C ILE A 86 -1.60 0.47 0.85
N HIS A 87 -0.27 0.29 0.84
CA HIS A 87 0.71 1.23 1.40
C HIS A 87 1.27 2.06 0.24
N LEU A 88 0.88 3.34 0.13
CA LEU A 88 1.34 4.21 -0.96
C LEU A 88 2.86 4.36 -0.96
N GLU A 89 3.45 4.33 0.23
CA GLU A 89 4.88 4.45 0.49
C GLU A 89 5.68 3.35 -0.20
N SER A 90 5.13 2.16 -0.34
CA SER A 90 5.77 1.01 -1.01
C SER A 90 5.99 1.24 -2.52
N SER A 91 5.33 2.24 -3.10
CA SER A 91 5.63 2.70 -4.46
C SER A 91 6.96 3.46 -4.58
N LEU A 92 7.59 3.80 -3.45
CA LEU A 92 8.84 4.56 -3.32
C LEU A 92 8.78 5.98 -3.90
N VAL A 93 7.63 6.48 -4.27
CA VAL A 93 7.45 7.82 -4.85
C VAL A 93 6.38 8.62 -4.11
N SER A 94 6.39 9.93 -4.33
CA SER A 94 5.36 10.82 -3.78
C SER A 94 3.95 10.39 -4.21
N PRO A 95 2.90 10.71 -3.43
CA PRO A 95 1.52 10.40 -3.81
C PRO A 95 1.10 10.93 -5.18
N THR A 96 1.64 12.07 -5.61
CA THR A 96 1.38 12.63 -6.95
C THR A 96 1.93 11.72 -8.06
N GLU A 97 3.15 11.22 -7.91
CA GLU A 97 3.75 10.30 -8.88
C GLU A 97 3.07 8.91 -8.86
N PHE A 98 2.67 8.43 -7.67
CA PHE A 98 1.85 7.23 -7.55
C PHE A 98 0.53 7.37 -8.35
N VAL A 99 -0.17 8.51 -8.21
CA VAL A 99 -1.43 8.75 -8.95
C VAL A 99 -1.20 8.75 -10.45
N LYS A 100 -0.11 9.36 -10.93
CA LYS A 100 0.26 9.30 -12.35
C LYS A 100 0.49 7.86 -12.83
N ALA A 101 1.02 6.99 -11.95
CA ALA A 101 1.25 5.60 -12.30
C ALA A 101 -0.05 4.77 -12.38
N VAL A 102 -1.00 4.96 -11.46
CA VAL A 102 -2.16 4.07 -11.36
C VAL A 102 -3.39 4.55 -12.13
N LEU A 103 -3.48 5.84 -12.42
CA LEU A 103 -4.62 6.43 -13.13
C LEU A 103 -4.79 5.86 -14.56
N PRO A 104 -3.72 5.66 -15.38
CA PRO A 104 -3.82 4.99 -16.69
C PRO A 104 -4.33 3.55 -16.62
N HIS A 105 -4.18 2.92 -15.46
CA HIS A 105 -4.68 1.58 -15.16
C HIS A 105 -6.14 1.57 -14.66
N GLY A 106 -6.84 2.72 -14.74
CA GLY A 106 -8.25 2.82 -14.40
C GLY A 106 -8.55 2.83 -12.90
N THR A 107 -7.55 2.90 -12.04
CA THR A 107 -7.76 3.05 -10.60
C THR A 107 -8.16 4.47 -10.28
N THR A 108 -9.34 4.66 -9.72
CA THR A 108 -9.93 5.97 -9.41
C THR A 108 -10.10 6.21 -7.91
N THR A 109 -9.93 5.16 -7.11
CA THR A 109 -9.99 5.24 -5.65
C THR A 109 -9.02 4.22 -5.05
N VAL A 110 -8.35 4.59 -3.97
CA VAL A 110 -7.54 3.68 -3.16
C VAL A 110 -7.87 3.86 -1.68
N VAL A 111 -7.73 2.79 -0.90
CA VAL A 111 -7.81 2.82 0.57
C VAL A 111 -6.44 2.49 1.10
N THR A 112 -5.78 3.49 1.69
CA THR A 112 -4.40 3.37 2.16
C THR A 112 -4.30 3.32 3.67
N ASP A 113 -3.33 2.56 4.16
CA ASP A 113 -2.84 2.62 5.53
C ASP A 113 -1.46 3.29 5.54
N PRO A 114 -1.32 4.52 6.04
CA PRO A 114 -0.06 5.25 6.06
C PRO A 114 0.81 4.89 7.28
N HIS A 115 0.84 3.62 7.71
CA HIS A 115 1.59 3.24 8.90
C HIS A 115 3.10 3.36 8.71
N GLU A 116 3.59 3.22 7.47
CA GLU A 116 5.00 3.33 7.14
C GLU A 116 5.55 4.73 7.47
N ILE A 117 4.96 5.78 6.91
CA ILE A 117 5.36 7.15 7.22
C ILE A 117 5.00 7.52 8.67
N ALA A 118 3.94 6.94 9.24
CA ALA A 118 3.56 7.17 10.64
C ALA A 118 4.59 6.58 11.62
N ASN A 119 5.24 5.47 11.28
CA ASN A 119 6.37 4.94 12.06
C ASN A 119 7.56 5.91 12.09
N VAL A 120 7.72 6.75 11.08
CA VAL A 120 8.80 7.74 10.99
C VAL A 120 8.42 9.07 11.63
N MET A 121 7.24 9.60 11.29
CA MET A 121 6.84 10.99 11.59
C MET A 121 5.67 11.09 12.57
N GLY A 122 5.10 9.97 12.99
CA GLY A 122 3.92 9.96 13.85
C GLY A 122 2.68 10.55 13.17
N THR A 123 1.92 11.33 13.91
CA THR A 123 0.71 12.00 13.40
C THR A 123 1.00 13.02 12.29
N ASP A 124 2.21 13.62 12.26
CA ASP A 124 2.59 14.50 11.15
C ASP A 124 2.77 13.73 9.84
N GLY A 125 3.14 12.45 9.90
CA GLY A 125 3.16 11.58 8.72
C GLY A 125 1.76 11.33 8.16
N ILE A 126 0.78 11.08 9.04
CA ILE A 126 -0.63 10.95 8.63
C ILE A 126 -1.13 12.27 8.00
N GLU A 127 -0.83 13.41 8.64
CA GLU A 127 -1.23 14.73 8.13
C GLU A 127 -0.54 15.04 6.79
N TYR A 128 0.76 14.73 6.65
CA TYR A 128 1.48 14.85 5.39
C TYR A 128 0.77 14.09 4.26
N MET A 129 0.45 12.82 4.48
CA MET A 129 -0.22 11.99 3.46
C MET A 129 -1.63 12.49 3.15
N LEU A 130 -2.37 12.98 4.15
CA LEU A 130 -3.67 13.61 3.93
C LEU A 130 -3.54 14.82 3.01
N GLN A 131 -2.59 15.73 3.27
CA GLN A 131 -2.40 16.92 2.44
C GLN A 131 -1.81 16.58 1.07
N ALA A 132 -0.81 15.69 1.01
CA ALA A 132 -0.17 15.27 -0.24
C ALA A 132 -1.09 14.53 -1.23
N THR A 133 -2.27 14.16 -0.79
CA THR A 133 -3.29 13.48 -1.60
C THR A 133 -4.56 14.29 -1.80
N GLU A 134 -4.59 15.56 -1.37
CA GLU A 134 -5.77 16.41 -1.51
C GLU A 134 -6.03 16.76 -2.98
N ASP A 135 -7.27 16.66 -3.41
CA ASP A 135 -7.73 16.99 -4.77
C ASP A 135 -7.01 16.31 -5.94
N LEU A 136 -6.27 15.22 -5.69
CA LEU A 136 -5.72 14.38 -6.76
C LEU A 136 -6.85 13.68 -7.55
N PRO A 137 -6.62 13.32 -8.84
CA PRO A 137 -7.63 12.63 -9.65
C PRO A 137 -7.89 11.17 -9.25
N VAL A 138 -7.19 10.65 -8.25
CA VAL A 138 -7.53 9.41 -7.54
C VAL A 138 -7.98 9.77 -6.13
N ASP A 139 -9.17 9.32 -5.74
CA ASP A 139 -9.67 9.55 -4.38
C ASP A 139 -8.90 8.66 -3.40
N VAL A 140 -8.03 9.23 -2.59
CA VAL A 140 -7.30 8.51 -1.54
C VAL A 140 -8.10 8.54 -0.24
N ARG A 141 -8.44 7.35 0.25
CA ARG A 141 -9.13 7.09 1.52
C ARG A 141 -8.15 6.50 2.50
N PHE A 142 -8.31 6.82 3.78
CA PHE A 142 -7.35 6.47 4.81
C PHE A 142 -7.96 5.53 5.83
N MET A 143 -7.21 4.50 6.18
CA MET A 143 -7.35 3.76 7.41
C MET A 143 -6.26 4.24 8.36
N LEU A 144 -6.59 4.53 9.63
CA LEU A 144 -5.61 5.01 10.60
C LEU A 144 -4.74 3.87 11.11
N PRO A 145 -3.43 4.05 11.25
CA PRO A 145 -2.53 2.99 11.68
C PRO A 145 -2.91 2.36 13.03
N SER A 146 -3.05 1.05 13.05
CA SER A 146 -3.34 0.28 14.26
C SER A 146 -2.09 -0.03 15.08
N CYS A 147 -0.96 -0.21 14.41
CA CYS A 147 0.29 -0.74 14.98
C CYS A 147 1.48 0.16 14.65
N VAL A 148 1.66 1.22 15.42
CA VAL A 148 2.84 2.10 15.37
C VAL A 148 3.38 2.25 16.79
N PRO A 149 4.50 1.60 17.11
CA PRO A 149 5.22 0.59 16.31
C PRO A 149 4.46 -0.75 16.19
N ALA A 150 4.94 -1.64 15.30
CA ALA A 150 4.38 -2.97 15.12
C ALA A 150 4.47 -3.81 16.40
N THR A 151 5.60 -3.71 17.11
CA THR A 151 5.83 -4.36 18.42
C THR A 151 6.52 -3.41 19.39
N PRO A 152 6.46 -3.67 20.70
CA PRO A 152 7.22 -2.92 21.70
C PRO A 152 8.74 -3.08 21.59
N LEU A 153 9.21 -3.97 20.72
CA LEU A 153 10.64 -4.21 20.45
C LEU A 153 11.21 -3.20 19.45
N ASP A 154 10.34 -2.57 18.66
CA ASP A 154 10.72 -1.66 17.60
C ASP A 154 10.95 -0.26 18.15
N GLU A 155 12.12 0.29 17.87
CA GLU A 155 12.44 1.70 18.13
C GLU A 155 12.03 2.54 16.90
N SER A 156 10.76 2.85 16.79
CA SER A 156 10.24 3.70 15.71
C SER A 156 10.29 5.19 16.06
N GLY A 157 10.04 6.06 15.09
CA GLY A 157 10.00 7.52 15.26
C GLY A 157 8.84 7.98 16.15
N ALA A 158 7.78 7.18 16.26
CA ALA A 158 6.61 7.51 17.05
C ALA A 158 5.99 6.28 17.75
N ILE A 159 5.16 6.56 18.75
CA ILE A 159 4.26 5.59 19.38
C ILE A 159 2.87 6.21 19.28
N LEU A 160 1.96 5.57 18.56
CA LEU A 160 0.59 6.05 18.39
C LEU A 160 -0.36 5.20 19.22
N ASP A 161 -0.82 5.74 20.34
CA ASP A 161 -1.97 5.22 21.09
C ASP A 161 -3.28 5.69 20.43
N TYR A 162 -4.44 5.26 20.98
CA TYR A 162 -5.73 5.68 20.43
C TYR A 162 -5.95 7.18 20.51
N ARG A 163 -5.42 7.88 21.54
CA ARG A 163 -5.58 9.34 21.72
C ARG A 163 -4.86 10.13 20.63
N ALA A 164 -3.71 9.62 20.19
CA ALA A 164 -2.93 10.27 19.14
C ALA A 164 -3.67 10.30 17.80
N ILE A 165 -4.48 9.29 17.50
CA ILE A 165 -5.18 9.16 16.22
C ILE A 165 -6.67 9.52 16.29
N ASP A 166 -7.25 9.69 17.47
CA ASP A 166 -8.69 9.84 17.67
C ASP A 166 -9.31 11.01 16.88
N SER A 167 -8.64 12.16 16.88
CA SER A 167 -9.13 13.35 16.16
C SER A 167 -9.17 13.19 14.62
N PHE A 168 -8.38 12.28 14.08
CA PHE A 168 -8.38 12.04 12.63
C PHE A 168 -9.64 11.30 12.16
N TYR A 169 -10.38 10.61 13.04
CA TYR A 169 -11.64 9.96 12.65
C TYR A 169 -12.70 10.94 12.17
N ASP A 170 -12.62 12.21 12.55
CA ASP A 170 -13.52 13.26 12.05
C ASP A 170 -13.20 13.72 10.62
N HIS A 171 -12.02 13.38 10.10
CA HIS A 171 -11.64 13.74 8.74
C HIS A 171 -12.46 12.95 7.72
N PRO A 172 -13.06 13.62 6.69
CA PRO A 172 -14.02 12.98 5.76
C PRO A 172 -13.43 11.88 4.88
N ARG A 173 -12.10 11.83 4.75
CA ARG A 173 -11.40 10.79 4.00
C ARG A 173 -10.95 9.60 4.86
N VAL A 174 -11.11 9.65 6.18
CA VAL A 174 -10.78 8.55 7.09
C VAL A 174 -11.95 7.58 7.20
N GLN A 175 -11.70 6.31 6.84
CA GLN A 175 -12.71 5.25 6.78
C GLN A 175 -12.69 4.33 8.00
N GLY A 176 -11.54 4.17 8.66
CA GLY A 176 -11.43 3.24 9.76
C GLY A 176 -10.07 3.17 10.43
N LEU A 177 -9.91 2.11 11.23
CA LEU A 177 -8.65 1.62 11.78
C LEU A 177 -8.08 0.58 10.81
N ALA A 178 -6.82 0.76 10.47
CA ALA A 178 -6.11 -0.10 9.51
C ALA A 178 -5.87 -1.52 10.07
N GLU A 179 -5.24 -2.32 9.27
CA GLU A 179 -4.94 -3.72 9.55
C GLU A 179 -4.47 -3.96 10.99
N MET A 180 -5.22 -4.80 11.69
CA MET A 180 -4.93 -5.14 13.09
C MET A 180 -3.85 -6.22 13.15
N MET A 181 -2.58 -5.84 12.91
CA MET A 181 -1.43 -6.74 12.92
C MET A 181 -1.17 -7.35 14.30
N ASN A 182 -1.48 -6.63 15.38
CA ASN A 182 -1.41 -7.19 16.73
C ASN A 182 -2.64 -8.06 17.03
N PHE A 183 -2.86 -9.12 16.21
CA PHE A 183 -3.96 -10.05 16.43
C PHE A 183 -3.81 -10.79 17.76
N VAL A 184 -2.58 -11.05 18.21
CA VAL A 184 -2.32 -11.68 19.53
C VAL A 184 -2.83 -10.79 20.66
N GLY A 185 -2.58 -9.49 20.61
CA GLY A 185 -3.13 -8.52 21.57
C GLY A 185 -4.66 -8.47 21.52
N ALA A 186 -5.24 -8.47 20.32
CA ALA A 186 -6.68 -8.43 20.12
C ALA A 186 -7.38 -9.67 20.71
N ILE A 187 -6.87 -10.88 20.46
CA ILE A 187 -7.47 -12.13 20.97
C ILE A 187 -7.28 -12.32 22.49
N ASN A 188 -6.22 -11.76 23.06
CA ASN A 188 -5.95 -11.82 24.49
C ASN A 188 -6.55 -10.65 25.28
N GLY A 189 -7.16 -9.69 24.61
CA GLY A 189 -7.76 -8.51 25.27
C GLY A 189 -6.74 -7.53 25.81
N ASP A 190 -5.59 -7.38 25.15
CA ASP A 190 -4.59 -6.37 25.50
C ASP A 190 -5.20 -4.98 25.54
N GLU A 191 -4.99 -4.25 26.64
CA GLU A 191 -5.66 -2.98 26.92
C GLU A 191 -5.41 -1.96 25.81
N GLN A 192 -4.15 -1.77 25.38
CA GLN A 192 -3.81 -0.78 24.36
C GLN A 192 -4.38 -1.12 22.98
N THR A 193 -4.38 -2.40 22.63
CA THR A 193 -4.97 -2.89 21.38
C THR A 193 -6.48 -2.71 21.37
N VAL A 194 -7.15 -3.09 22.48
CA VAL A 194 -8.60 -2.98 22.61
C VAL A 194 -9.06 -1.53 22.68
N GLU A 195 -8.31 -0.62 23.31
CA GLU A 195 -8.61 0.81 23.32
C GLU A 195 -8.71 1.39 21.89
N LYS A 196 -7.80 1.02 20.97
CA LYS A 196 -7.85 1.45 19.56
C LYS A 196 -9.08 0.90 18.83
N ILE A 197 -9.42 -0.36 19.08
CA ILE A 197 -10.61 -1.01 18.52
C ILE A 197 -11.87 -0.27 18.99
N VAL A 198 -11.99 -0.02 20.29
CA VAL A 198 -13.16 0.65 20.89
C VAL A 198 -13.28 2.10 20.41
N ALA A 199 -12.14 2.82 20.28
CA ALA A 199 -12.14 4.18 19.73
C ALA A 199 -12.68 4.20 18.28
N ALA A 200 -12.20 3.32 17.41
CA ALA A 200 -12.73 3.21 16.06
C ALA A 200 -14.24 2.88 16.02
N GLN A 201 -14.68 1.97 16.89
CA GLN A 201 -16.11 1.62 17.01
C GLN A 201 -16.95 2.79 17.52
N ALA A 202 -16.45 3.60 18.45
CA ALA A 202 -17.13 4.79 18.95
C ALA A 202 -17.37 5.84 17.84
N HIS A 203 -16.46 5.93 16.88
CA HIS A 203 -16.60 6.74 15.67
C HIS A 203 -17.37 6.05 14.52
N HIS A 204 -17.95 4.87 14.77
CA HIS A 204 -18.66 4.06 13.76
C HIS A 204 -17.79 3.73 12.52
N LYS A 205 -16.51 3.50 12.71
CA LYS A 205 -15.53 3.22 11.66
C LYS A 205 -15.28 1.73 11.48
N LYS A 206 -14.79 1.34 10.31
CA LYS A 206 -14.35 -0.03 10.01
C LYS A 206 -13.04 -0.34 10.74
N ILE A 207 -12.77 -1.63 10.93
CA ILE A 207 -11.49 -2.15 11.42
C ILE A 207 -11.08 -3.25 10.47
N ASP A 208 -9.94 -3.06 9.82
CA ASP A 208 -9.38 -4.05 8.92
C ASP A 208 -8.46 -5.02 9.66
N GLY A 209 -8.28 -6.19 9.11
CA GLY A 209 -7.55 -7.28 9.73
C GLY A 209 -6.29 -7.68 8.99
N HIS A 210 -5.41 -8.29 9.77
CA HIS A 210 -4.18 -8.95 9.36
C HIS A 210 -3.98 -10.15 10.31
N ALA A 211 -4.40 -11.33 9.89
CA ALA A 211 -4.43 -12.49 10.77
C ALA A 211 -4.09 -13.78 10.02
N PRO A 212 -2.79 -13.97 9.65
CA PRO A 212 -2.36 -15.19 9.00
C PRO A 212 -2.65 -16.41 9.89
N ASP A 213 -3.17 -17.48 9.29
CA ASP A 213 -3.38 -18.80 9.90
C ASP A 213 -4.25 -18.83 11.17
N LEU A 214 -4.98 -17.75 11.48
CA LEU A 214 -5.81 -17.68 12.69
C LEU A 214 -7.07 -18.53 12.53
N GLN A 215 -7.28 -19.49 13.45
CA GLN A 215 -8.34 -20.49 13.36
C GLN A 215 -9.09 -20.70 14.69
N GLY A 216 -10.20 -21.43 14.62
CA GLY A 216 -10.91 -21.90 15.82
C GLY A 216 -11.45 -20.77 16.70
N ASN A 217 -11.20 -20.87 18.00
CA ASN A 217 -11.65 -19.90 18.99
C ASN A 217 -10.89 -18.57 18.89
N ASP A 218 -9.64 -18.59 18.48
CA ASP A 218 -8.84 -17.38 18.34
C ASP A 218 -9.36 -16.54 17.17
N LEU A 219 -9.74 -17.17 16.04
CA LEU A 219 -10.44 -16.48 14.96
C LEU A 219 -11.80 -15.92 15.43
N ASN A 220 -12.56 -16.67 16.24
CA ASN A 220 -13.82 -16.16 16.80
C ASN A 220 -13.58 -14.94 17.70
N ALA A 221 -12.53 -14.95 18.53
CA ALA A 221 -12.17 -13.84 19.41
C ALA A 221 -11.78 -12.59 18.61
N TYR A 222 -10.95 -12.76 17.57
CA TYR A 222 -10.52 -11.69 16.67
C TYR A 222 -11.71 -11.03 15.96
N ILE A 223 -12.62 -11.82 15.41
CA ILE A 223 -13.84 -11.31 14.75
C ILE A 223 -14.78 -10.66 15.79
N ALA A 224 -14.91 -11.25 16.97
CA ALA A 224 -15.74 -10.70 18.05
C ALA A 224 -15.22 -9.36 18.59
N ALA A 225 -13.90 -9.11 18.50
CA ALA A 225 -13.32 -7.81 18.79
C ALA A 225 -13.80 -6.72 17.81
N GLY A 226 -14.27 -7.10 16.61
CA GLY A 226 -14.83 -6.19 15.62
C GLY A 226 -14.00 -6.03 14.36
N VAL A 227 -13.11 -6.96 14.06
CA VAL A 227 -12.30 -6.95 12.85
C VAL A 227 -13.08 -7.57 11.69
N TYR A 228 -13.28 -6.79 10.61
CA TYR A 228 -14.26 -7.11 9.56
C TYR A 228 -13.67 -7.69 8.28
N SER A 229 -12.35 -7.65 8.09
CA SER A 229 -11.66 -8.13 6.88
C SER A 229 -10.38 -8.89 7.21
N ASP A 230 -9.78 -9.49 6.18
CA ASP A 230 -8.44 -10.06 6.22
C ASP A 230 -7.86 -10.13 4.80
N HIS A 231 -6.53 -9.93 4.67
CA HIS A 231 -5.80 -10.04 3.40
C HIS A 231 -4.66 -11.09 3.45
N GLU A 232 -4.48 -11.76 4.59
CA GLU A 232 -3.38 -12.69 4.84
C GLU A 232 -3.71 -14.17 4.53
N CYS A 233 -4.87 -14.45 3.95
CA CYS A 233 -5.22 -15.84 3.62
C CYS A 233 -4.28 -16.44 2.57
N HIS A 234 -3.68 -17.59 2.88
CA HIS A 234 -2.81 -18.32 1.96
C HIS A 234 -3.57 -19.36 1.13
N ASP A 235 -4.69 -19.87 1.62
CA ASP A 235 -5.48 -20.90 0.98
C ASP A 235 -6.98 -20.67 1.11
N VAL A 236 -7.74 -21.39 0.28
CA VAL A 236 -9.22 -21.31 0.21
C VAL A 236 -9.89 -21.74 1.50
N LYS A 237 -9.32 -22.70 2.24
CA LYS A 237 -9.95 -23.24 3.47
C LYS A 237 -9.89 -22.19 4.58
N ASP A 238 -8.76 -21.52 4.73
CA ASP A 238 -8.61 -20.41 5.68
C ASP A 238 -9.56 -19.28 5.32
N ALA A 239 -9.57 -18.86 4.05
CA ALA A 239 -10.46 -17.80 3.58
C ALA A 239 -11.96 -18.13 3.79
N ILE A 240 -12.40 -19.36 3.50
CA ILE A 240 -13.78 -19.79 3.73
C ILE A 240 -14.11 -19.75 5.23
N ALA A 241 -13.19 -20.18 6.10
CA ALA A 241 -13.45 -20.15 7.55
C ALA A 241 -13.73 -18.72 8.05
N LYS A 242 -13.03 -17.71 7.51
CA LYS A 242 -13.23 -16.29 7.79
C LYS A 242 -14.53 -15.76 7.17
N LEU A 243 -14.79 -16.06 5.89
CA LEU A 243 -16.01 -15.67 5.16
C LEU A 243 -17.29 -16.19 5.83
N GLU A 244 -17.29 -17.46 6.26
CA GLU A 244 -18.46 -18.08 6.94
C GLU A 244 -18.71 -17.48 8.33
N ARG A 245 -17.72 -16.77 8.90
CA ARG A 245 -17.87 -16.00 10.15
C ARG A 245 -18.15 -14.52 9.92
N GLY A 246 -18.33 -14.11 8.66
CA GLY A 246 -18.78 -12.77 8.32
C GLY A 246 -17.70 -11.79 7.94
N GLN A 247 -16.42 -12.16 7.90
CA GLN A 247 -15.36 -11.29 7.38
C GLN A 247 -15.46 -11.14 5.85
N PHE A 248 -14.81 -10.10 5.35
CA PHE A 248 -14.49 -9.92 3.94
C PHE A 248 -13.06 -10.37 3.69
N ILE A 249 -12.79 -10.89 2.49
CA ILE A 249 -11.44 -11.26 2.07
C ILE A 249 -10.97 -10.29 1.01
N MET A 250 -9.82 -9.67 1.26
CA MET A 250 -9.08 -8.88 0.30
C MET A 250 -8.06 -9.79 -0.38
N ILE A 251 -8.30 -10.08 -1.66
CA ILE A 251 -7.44 -10.93 -2.49
C ILE A 251 -6.30 -10.06 -2.99
N ARG A 252 -5.08 -10.44 -2.67
CA ARG A 252 -3.88 -9.64 -2.79
C ARG A 252 -3.02 -10.04 -4.00
N GLU A 253 -2.56 -9.04 -4.79
CA GLU A 253 -1.57 -9.19 -5.86
C GLU A 253 -0.54 -8.04 -5.79
N GLY A 254 0.24 -8.03 -4.73
CA GLY A 254 1.33 -7.10 -4.51
C GLY A 254 2.63 -7.51 -5.17
N THR A 255 3.72 -6.90 -4.76
CA THR A 255 5.08 -7.30 -5.16
C THR A 255 5.58 -8.44 -4.27
N ALA A 256 5.49 -8.28 -2.95
CA ALA A 256 5.97 -9.26 -1.99
C ALA A 256 5.02 -10.45 -1.83
N ALA A 257 3.72 -10.19 -1.74
CA ALA A 257 2.73 -11.19 -1.42
C ALA A 257 1.61 -11.26 -2.48
N ARG A 258 1.28 -12.49 -2.90
CA ARG A 258 0.32 -12.79 -3.96
C ARG A 258 -0.47 -14.03 -3.61
N ASN A 259 -1.78 -13.90 -3.55
CA ASN A 259 -2.65 -15.03 -3.22
C ASN A 259 -3.83 -15.23 -4.20
N LEU A 260 -3.91 -14.45 -5.28
CA LEU A 260 -5.02 -14.54 -6.24
C LEU A 260 -5.20 -15.97 -6.78
N GLU A 261 -4.12 -16.64 -7.20
CA GLU A 261 -4.21 -17.99 -7.78
C GLU A 261 -4.75 -19.00 -6.77
N ALA A 262 -4.27 -18.93 -5.53
CA ALA A 262 -4.74 -19.79 -4.45
C ALA A 262 -6.22 -19.53 -4.11
N LEU A 263 -6.66 -18.26 -4.19
CA LEU A 263 -8.00 -17.85 -3.79
C LEU A 263 -9.01 -17.76 -4.96
N MET A 264 -8.61 -18.11 -6.19
CA MET A 264 -9.50 -18.13 -7.35
C MET A 264 -10.84 -18.84 -7.14
N PRO A 265 -10.91 -19.96 -6.39
CA PRO A 265 -12.19 -20.63 -6.15
C PRO A 265 -13.22 -19.75 -5.43
N LEU A 266 -12.81 -18.70 -4.72
CA LEU A 266 -13.71 -17.75 -4.06
C LEU A 266 -14.44 -16.84 -5.05
N LEU A 267 -13.85 -16.58 -6.22
CA LEU A 267 -14.46 -15.76 -7.28
C LEU A 267 -15.53 -16.51 -8.07
N THR A 268 -15.67 -17.80 -7.82
CA THR A 268 -16.72 -18.64 -8.39
C THR A 268 -17.78 -18.95 -7.32
N GLY A 269 -19.06 -18.73 -7.63
CA GLY A 269 -20.17 -19.12 -6.75
C GLY A 269 -20.47 -18.11 -5.63
N LYS A 270 -20.77 -18.61 -4.41
CA LYS A 270 -21.41 -17.85 -3.33
C LYS A 270 -20.54 -16.86 -2.56
N TYR A 271 -19.22 -16.91 -2.71
CA TYR A 271 -18.31 -16.11 -1.89
C TYR A 271 -17.86 -14.79 -2.53
N ALA A 272 -17.98 -14.67 -3.85
CA ALA A 272 -17.48 -13.52 -4.61
C ALA A 272 -17.98 -12.16 -4.08
N ASP A 273 -19.22 -12.08 -3.58
CA ASP A 273 -19.81 -10.84 -3.04
C ASP A 273 -19.16 -10.34 -1.73
N ARG A 274 -18.26 -11.14 -1.13
CA ARG A 274 -17.51 -10.78 0.07
C ARG A 274 -15.99 -10.76 -0.18
N CYS A 275 -15.59 -10.77 -1.45
CA CYS A 275 -14.20 -10.61 -1.86
C CYS A 275 -13.98 -9.21 -2.43
N MET A 276 -12.78 -8.69 -2.24
CA MET A 276 -12.27 -7.43 -2.79
C MET A 276 -10.86 -7.66 -3.32
N PHE A 277 -10.41 -6.87 -4.30
CA PHE A 277 -9.02 -6.88 -4.72
C PHE A 277 -8.23 -5.80 -4.00
N CYS A 278 -6.96 -6.10 -3.72
CA CYS A 278 -6.00 -5.15 -3.16
C CYS A 278 -4.59 -5.43 -3.70
N THR A 279 -3.71 -4.46 -3.53
CA THR A 279 -2.30 -4.62 -3.91
C THR A 279 -1.38 -4.78 -2.72
N ASP A 280 -1.70 -4.19 -1.58
CA ASP A 280 -0.82 -4.14 -0.42
C ASP A 280 0.51 -3.42 -0.80
N ASP A 281 1.66 -4.02 -0.61
CA ASP A 281 2.96 -3.49 -1.06
C ASP A 281 3.14 -3.64 -2.57
N LYS A 282 3.20 -2.52 -3.29
CA LYS A 282 3.35 -2.48 -4.74
C LYS A 282 4.54 -1.61 -5.15
N HIS A 283 5.60 -2.24 -5.62
CA HIS A 283 6.85 -1.60 -6.00
C HIS A 283 6.81 -0.93 -7.38
N PRO A 284 7.75 0.01 -7.69
CA PRO A 284 7.79 0.75 -8.95
C PRO A 284 7.79 -0.11 -10.21
N ASN A 285 8.61 -1.17 -10.24
CA ASN A 285 8.71 -2.06 -11.39
C ASN A 285 7.37 -2.76 -11.71
N ASP A 286 6.68 -3.27 -10.69
CA ASP A 286 5.38 -3.92 -10.87
C ASP A 286 4.29 -2.94 -11.33
N LEU A 287 4.33 -1.68 -10.86
CA LEU A 287 3.41 -0.63 -11.32
C LEU A 287 3.64 -0.30 -12.80
N LEU A 288 4.90 -0.20 -13.24
CA LEU A 288 5.24 0.13 -14.62
C LEU A 288 5.03 -1.04 -15.59
N GLU A 289 5.39 -2.26 -15.18
CA GLU A 289 5.38 -3.42 -16.07
C GLU A 289 4.03 -4.14 -16.14
N LYS A 290 3.34 -4.24 -14.99
CA LYS A 290 2.10 -5.02 -14.87
C LYS A 290 0.86 -4.15 -14.79
N GLY A 291 0.97 -2.99 -14.18
CA GLY A 291 -0.15 -2.12 -13.84
C GLY A 291 -0.63 -2.31 -12.40
N HIS A 292 -1.88 -1.98 -12.14
CA HIS A 292 -2.47 -1.92 -10.80
C HIS A 292 -3.65 -2.89 -10.64
N ILE A 293 -4.83 -2.42 -10.29
CA ILE A 293 -6.04 -3.26 -10.15
C ILE A 293 -6.47 -3.88 -11.48
N ASP A 294 -6.24 -3.20 -12.61
CA ASP A 294 -6.51 -3.75 -13.95
C ASP A 294 -5.74 -5.06 -14.20
N TYR A 295 -4.50 -5.14 -13.72
CA TYR A 295 -3.69 -6.36 -13.80
C TYR A 295 -4.35 -7.50 -13.03
N ILE A 296 -4.88 -7.23 -11.83
CA ILE A 296 -5.56 -8.25 -11.01
C ILE A 296 -6.82 -8.74 -11.72
N VAL A 297 -7.60 -7.82 -12.29
CA VAL A 297 -8.80 -8.16 -13.07
C VAL A 297 -8.44 -9.02 -14.28
N LYS A 298 -7.44 -8.60 -15.09
CA LYS A 298 -6.96 -9.36 -16.25
C LYS A 298 -6.49 -10.77 -15.86
N LYS A 299 -5.69 -10.86 -14.80
CA LYS A 299 -5.18 -12.14 -14.28
C LYS A 299 -6.33 -13.04 -13.80
N ALA A 300 -7.28 -12.51 -13.04
CA ALA A 300 -8.45 -13.27 -12.59
C ALA A 300 -9.27 -13.83 -13.76
N ILE A 301 -9.53 -13.00 -14.79
CA ILE A 301 -10.24 -13.44 -16.01
C ILE A 301 -9.44 -14.54 -16.74
N SER A 302 -8.13 -14.38 -16.88
CA SER A 302 -7.26 -15.38 -17.52
C SER A 302 -7.24 -16.72 -16.79
N LEU A 303 -7.43 -16.69 -15.47
CA LEU A 303 -7.53 -17.87 -14.59
C LEU A 303 -8.95 -18.46 -14.55
N GLY A 304 -9.91 -17.87 -15.27
CA GLY A 304 -11.27 -18.40 -15.45
C GLY A 304 -12.35 -17.73 -14.61
N ALA A 305 -12.10 -16.58 -13.98
CA ALA A 305 -13.16 -15.80 -13.37
C ALA A 305 -14.11 -15.24 -14.44
N ASP A 306 -15.40 -15.17 -14.11
CA ASP A 306 -16.36 -14.43 -14.93
C ASP A 306 -15.95 -12.94 -14.97
N PRO A 307 -15.84 -12.32 -16.16
CA PRO A 307 -15.39 -10.94 -16.28
C PRO A 307 -16.20 -9.92 -15.47
N ILE A 308 -17.53 -10.11 -15.41
CA ILE A 308 -18.41 -9.20 -14.67
C ILE A 308 -18.16 -9.34 -13.17
N THR A 309 -17.98 -10.57 -12.69
CA THR A 309 -17.62 -10.85 -11.30
C THR A 309 -16.26 -10.24 -10.94
N ALA A 310 -15.25 -10.40 -11.80
CA ALA A 310 -13.92 -9.81 -11.56
C ALA A 310 -13.98 -8.28 -11.44
N VAL A 311 -14.73 -7.61 -12.34
CA VAL A 311 -14.94 -6.15 -12.28
C VAL A 311 -15.72 -5.77 -11.01
N LYS A 312 -16.75 -6.51 -10.64
CA LYS A 312 -17.54 -6.24 -9.42
C LYS A 312 -16.67 -6.31 -8.16
N VAL A 313 -15.78 -7.30 -8.07
CA VAL A 313 -14.81 -7.47 -6.98
C VAL A 313 -13.80 -6.30 -6.95
N ALA A 314 -13.38 -5.83 -8.13
CA ALA A 314 -12.42 -4.73 -8.29
C ALA A 314 -12.98 -3.33 -7.98
N CYS A 315 -14.29 -3.17 -7.80
CA CYS A 315 -14.88 -1.84 -7.61
C CYS A 315 -16.05 -1.84 -6.62
N HIS A 316 -17.14 -2.57 -6.91
CA HIS A 316 -18.41 -2.47 -6.17
C HIS A 316 -18.30 -3.03 -4.75
N ASN A 317 -17.66 -4.17 -4.59
CA ASN A 317 -17.57 -4.83 -3.29
C ASN A 317 -16.76 -4.01 -2.29
N ALA A 318 -15.61 -3.48 -2.71
CA ALA A 318 -14.80 -2.61 -1.88
C ALA A 318 -15.55 -1.31 -1.54
N ALA A 319 -16.22 -0.68 -2.53
CA ALA A 319 -17.02 0.51 -2.28
C ALA A 319 -18.12 0.26 -1.23
N ARG A 320 -18.79 -0.90 -1.29
CA ARG A 320 -19.81 -1.28 -0.29
C ARG A 320 -19.20 -1.54 1.08
N TYR A 321 -18.08 -2.23 1.13
CA TYR A 321 -17.39 -2.52 2.39
C TYR A 321 -17.03 -1.23 3.14
N PHE A 322 -16.42 -0.27 2.45
CA PHE A 322 -16.03 1.02 3.02
C PHE A 322 -17.16 2.06 3.06
N LEU A 323 -18.40 1.68 2.77
CA LEU A 323 -19.59 2.55 2.75
C LEU A 323 -19.45 3.77 1.82
N LEU A 324 -18.71 3.62 0.73
CA LEU A 324 -18.54 4.61 -0.33
C LEU A 324 -19.73 4.53 -1.30
N ASN A 325 -20.92 4.90 -0.85
CA ASN A 325 -22.22 4.59 -1.46
C ASN A 325 -22.45 5.17 -2.87
N ASN A 326 -21.56 6.00 -3.37
CA ASN A 326 -21.66 6.62 -4.70
C ASN A 326 -20.49 6.27 -5.63
N ARG A 327 -19.84 5.13 -5.40
CA ARG A 327 -18.70 4.63 -6.21
C ARG A 327 -18.88 3.16 -6.56
N GLY A 328 -18.04 2.68 -7.47
CA GLY A 328 -17.95 1.26 -7.82
C GLY A 328 -19.18 0.72 -8.57
N GLY A 329 -19.92 1.59 -9.25
CA GLY A 329 -21.06 1.19 -10.07
C GLY A 329 -21.48 2.28 -11.04
N ILE A 330 -22.17 1.90 -12.11
CA ILE A 330 -22.74 2.81 -13.11
C ILE A 330 -24.23 2.91 -12.85
N SER A 331 -24.65 4.00 -12.19
CA SER A 331 -26.05 4.23 -11.83
C SER A 331 -26.31 5.72 -11.52
N PRO A 332 -27.51 6.25 -11.73
CA PRO A 332 -27.84 7.62 -11.34
C PRO A 332 -27.52 7.90 -9.86
N GLY A 333 -26.85 9.01 -9.62
CA GLY A 333 -26.38 9.43 -8.29
C GLY A 333 -24.95 8.98 -7.94
N TYR A 334 -24.34 8.09 -8.73
CA TYR A 334 -22.95 7.68 -8.57
C TYR A 334 -22.00 8.70 -9.21
N LEU A 335 -20.76 8.75 -8.73
CA LEU A 335 -19.70 9.51 -9.39
C LEU A 335 -19.45 8.95 -10.79
N ALA A 336 -19.22 9.85 -11.73
CA ALA A 336 -18.93 9.48 -13.12
C ALA A 336 -17.44 9.12 -13.27
N ASP A 337 -17.03 8.08 -12.54
CA ASP A 337 -15.71 7.48 -12.61
C ASP A 337 -15.79 6.25 -13.53
N PHE A 338 -15.22 6.35 -14.75
CA PHE A 338 -15.34 5.32 -15.79
C PHE A 338 -13.97 4.87 -16.29
N VAL A 339 -13.90 3.59 -16.63
CA VAL A 339 -12.82 3.00 -17.43
C VAL A 339 -13.43 2.47 -18.72
N ILE A 340 -12.98 2.96 -19.87
CA ILE A 340 -13.43 2.48 -21.17
C ILE A 340 -12.34 1.55 -21.73
N ILE A 341 -12.73 0.30 -22.01
CA ILE A 341 -11.86 -0.71 -22.59
C ILE A 341 -12.37 -1.15 -23.98
N ASP A 342 -11.48 -1.71 -24.78
CA ASP A 342 -11.81 -2.32 -26.06
C ASP A 342 -12.73 -3.54 -25.90
N ASN A 343 -12.33 -4.52 -25.10
CA ASN A 343 -13.07 -5.75 -24.80
C ASN A 343 -12.42 -6.49 -23.62
N PHE A 344 -13.09 -7.52 -23.09
CA PHE A 344 -12.55 -8.33 -21.99
C PHE A 344 -11.37 -9.24 -22.38
N GLN A 345 -11.15 -9.48 -23.65
CA GLN A 345 -10.14 -10.42 -24.14
C GLN A 345 -8.76 -9.76 -24.17
N ASN A 346 -8.67 -8.56 -24.71
CA ASN A 346 -7.44 -7.78 -24.73
C ASN A 346 -7.31 -6.90 -23.48
N PHE A 347 -8.42 -6.35 -23.03
CA PHE A 347 -8.52 -5.47 -21.88
C PHE A 347 -7.62 -4.22 -22.00
N ASN A 348 -7.58 -3.63 -23.20
CA ASN A 348 -6.84 -2.38 -23.39
C ASN A 348 -7.69 -1.22 -22.88
N ILE A 349 -7.15 -0.49 -21.90
CA ILE A 349 -7.78 0.73 -21.39
C ILE A 349 -7.53 1.84 -22.40
N GLU A 350 -8.60 2.39 -22.97
CA GLU A 350 -8.53 3.49 -23.92
C GLU A 350 -8.72 4.84 -23.24
N GLN A 351 -9.68 4.94 -22.31
CA GLN A 351 -9.97 6.18 -21.63
C GLN A 351 -10.32 5.96 -20.15
N VAL A 352 -9.91 6.92 -19.32
CA VAL A 352 -10.31 6.98 -17.91
C VAL A 352 -10.93 8.34 -17.61
N TYR A 353 -12.12 8.30 -17.06
CA TYR A 353 -12.85 9.50 -16.62
C TYR A 353 -12.92 9.54 -15.09
N LYS A 354 -12.65 10.72 -14.53
CA LYS A 354 -12.84 11.02 -13.12
C LYS A 354 -13.88 12.11 -12.93
N LYS A 355 -14.98 11.79 -12.24
CA LYS A 355 -16.12 12.70 -12.06
C LYS A 355 -16.58 13.31 -13.41
N GLY A 356 -16.59 12.51 -14.47
CA GLY A 356 -16.99 12.91 -15.81
C GLY A 356 -15.98 13.75 -16.57
N VAL A 357 -14.79 13.96 -16.04
CA VAL A 357 -13.67 14.64 -16.72
C VAL A 357 -12.74 13.56 -17.29
N LEU A 358 -12.41 13.66 -18.58
CA LEU A 358 -11.41 12.79 -19.21
C LEU A 358 -10.04 13.08 -18.61
N MET A 359 -9.46 12.09 -17.93
CA MET A 359 -8.16 12.19 -17.26
C MET A 359 -7.06 11.41 -17.98
N VAL A 360 -7.43 10.34 -18.67
CA VAL A 360 -6.50 9.55 -19.48
C VAL A 360 -7.13 9.29 -20.84
N ASP A 361 -6.37 9.54 -21.90
CA ASP A 361 -6.73 9.25 -23.28
C ASP A 361 -5.62 8.44 -23.96
N HIS A 362 -5.88 7.16 -24.25
CA HIS A 362 -4.92 6.22 -24.84
C HIS A 362 -3.54 6.20 -24.13
N GLY A 363 -3.57 6.19 -22.80
CA GLY A 363 -2.38 6.17 -21.94
C GLY A 363 -1.79 7.55 -21.62
N GLU A 364 -2.22 8.60 -22.33
CA GLU A 364 -1.78 9.98 -22.03
C GLU A 364 -2.60 10.60 -20.90
N ILE A 365 -1.91 11.01 -19.84
CA ILE A 365 -2.54 11.61 -18.65
C ILE A 365 -2.72 13.11 -18.88
N GLN A 366 -3.91 13.62 -18.57
CA GLN A 366 -4.16 15.06 -18.55
C GLN A 366 -3.49 15.70 -17.32
N GLU A 367 -2.97 16.89 -17.49
CA GLU A 367 -2.36 17.65 -16.39
C GLU A 367 -3.37 17.90 -15.26
N PHE A 368 -2.91 17.76 -14.03
CA PHE A 368 -3.65 18.08 -12.82
C PHE A 368 -2.75 18.83 -11.82
N PRO A 369 -3.31 19.70 -10.97
CA PRO A 369 -2.52 20.45 -10.01
C PRO A 369 -1.90 19.52 -8.95
N SER A 370 -0.69 19.84 -8.54
CA SER A 370 -0.08 19.21 -7.36
C SER A 370 -0.75 19.72 -6.09
N PRO A 371 -0.94 18.87 -5.08
CA PRO A 371 -1.44 19.29 -3.78
C PRO A 371 -0.54 20.32 -3.09
N GLU A 372 -1.13 21.21 -2.31
CA GLU A 372 -0.39 22.12 -1.43
C GLU A 372 -0.20 21.47 -0.05
N ILE A 373 1.04 21.25 0.34
CA ILE A 373 1.42 20.69 1.65
C ILE A 373 1.99 21.82 2.50
N GLU A 374 1.60 21.88 3.77
CA GLU A 374 2.14 22.88 4.69
C GLU A 374 3.67 22.79 4.77
N PRO A 375 4.39 23.93 4.64
CA PRO A 375 5.85 23.93 4.54
C PRO A 375 6.56 23.22 5.71
N TYR A 376 6.00 23.27 6.92
CA TYR A 376 6.60 22.59 8.06
C TYR A 376 6.57 21.05 7.93
N LEU A 377 5.50 20.50 7.34
CA LEU A 377 5.40 19.05 7.09
C LEU A 377 6.41 18.60 6.04
N VAL A 378 6.57 19.41 4.97
CA VAL A 378 7.59 19.16 3.95
C VAL A 378 8.99 19.19 4.56
N GLU A 379 9.29 20.23 5.33
CA GLU A 379 10.59 20.35 6.01
C GLU A 379 10.83 19.16 6.96
N ARG A 380 9.81 18.75 7.72
CA ARG A 380 9.90 17.63 8.64
C ARG A 380 10.11 16.30 7.91
N ALA A 381 9.42 16.08 6.79
CA ALA A 381 9.59 14.88 5.97
C ALA A 381 11.03 14.73 5.41
N HIS A 382 11.71 15.85 5.15
CA HIS A 382 13.10 15.85 4.67
C HIS A 382 14.16 15.92 5.80
N LYS A 383 13.75 15.83 7.07
CA LYS A 383 14.65 15.90 8.25
C LYS A 383 14.33 14.81 9.27
N THR A 384 14.33 13.55 8.83
CA THR A 384 13.96 12.42 9.67
C THR A 384 15.14 11.56 10.13
N PHE A 385 16.37 11.96 9.81
CA PHE A 385 17.57 11.24 10.20
C PHE A 385 18.30 11.95 11.33
N HIS A 386 18.35 11.32 12.50
CA HIS A 386 19.00 11.80 13.70
C HIS A 386 20.09 10.81 14.11
N VAL A 387 21.10 10.65 13.26
CA VAL A 387 22.20 9.69 13.43
C VAL A 387 23.52 10.42 13.36
N ALA A 388 24.38 10.21 14.35
CA ALA A 388 25.78 10.68 14.29
C ALA A 388 26.57 9.86 13.26
N ALA A 389 27.63 10.43 12.72
CA ALA A 389 28.51 9.70 11.79
C ALA A 389 29.07 8.45 12.45
N LEU A 390 28.94 7.31 11.78
CA LEU A 390 29.37 6.00 12.25
C LEU A 390 30.74 5.63 11.68
N THR A 391 31.44 4.80 12.43
CA THR A 391 32.74 4.23 12.08
C THR A 391 32.68 2.71 12.05
N ALA A 392 33.71 2.05 11.55
CA ALA A 392 33.80 0.58 11.58
C ALA A 392 33.72 0.00 13.02
N GLU A 393 34.16 0.77 14.03
CA GLU A 393 34.16 0.34 15.43
C GLU A 393 32.72 0.21 15.97
N ASP A 394 31.77 1.01 15.46
CA ASP A 394 30.37 0.94 15.86
C ASP A 394 29.69 -0.37 15.43
N PHE A 395 30.25 -1.03 14.43
CA PHE A 395 29.79 -2.36 13.96
C PHE A 395 30.63 -3.52 14.50
N ALA A 396 31.64 -3.24 15.34
CA ALA A 396 32.49 -4.28 15.91
C ALA A 396 31.72 -5.08 16.97
N GLU A 397 31.64 -6.39 16.79
CA GLU A 397 31.08 -7.32 17.77
C GLU A 397 32.09 -8.45 18.00
N LYS A 398 32.34 -8.74 19.27
CA LYS A 398 33.31 -9.77 19.70
C LYS A 398 32.65 -11.00 20.32
N ARG A 399 31.36 -10.97 20.52
CA ARG A 399 30.58 -12.07 21.05
C ARG A 399 29.87 -12.80 19.92
N PRO A 400 29.67 -14.13 20.04
CA PRO A 400 28.82 -14.84 19.11
C PRO A 400 27.40 -14.25 19.08
N ARG A 401 26.85 -14.07 17.88
CA ARG A 401 25.48 -13.62 17.62
C ARG A 401 24.76 -14.60 16.72
N GLY A 402 23.44 -14.63 16.82
CA GLY A 402 22.60 -15.48 15.99
C GLY A 402 22.82 -15.23 14.50
N ILE A 403 22.75 -16.28 13.71
CA ILE A 403 22.77 -16.25 12.25
C ILE A 403 21.35 -16.43 11.75
N ILE A 404 20.82 -15.40 11.07
CA ILE A 404 19.53 -15.45 10.38
C ILE A 404 19.73 -16.23 9.08
N GLY A 405 19.22 -17.44 8.99
CA GLY A 405 19.23 -18.25 7.77
C GLY A 405 18.06 -17.87 6.87
N MET A 406 18.35 -17.43 5.67
CA MET A 406 17.32 -17.15 4.65
C MET A 406 16.82 -18.45 4.04
N VAL A 407 15.53 -18.50 3.69
CA VAL A 407 14.89 -19.61 2.98
C VAL A 407 14.53 -19.14 1.57
N ASP A 408 14.99 -19.87 0.57
CA ASP A 408 14.80 -19.50 -0.83
C ASP A 408 13.30 -19.35 -1.17
N GLY A 409 12.95 -18.19 -1.71
CA GLY A 409 11.59 -17.87 -2.15
C GLY A 409 10.60 -17.56 -1.04
N GLU A 410 11.04 -17.48 0.23
CA GLU A 410 10.18 -17.18 1.38
C GLU A 410 10.63 -15.92 2.13
N ILE A 411 9.70 -15.29 2.83
CA ILE A 411 10.00 -14.21 3.79
C ILE A 411 10.32 -14.76 5.19
N THR A 412 10.01 -16.02 5.47
CA THR A 412 10.36 -16.70 6.71
C THR A 412 11.86 -17.00 6.78
N THR A 413 12.39 -17.17 7.98
CA THR A 413 13.81 -17.47 8.21
C THR A 413 13.96 -18.68 9.13
N VAL A 414 15.20 -19.18 9.25
CA VAL A 414 15.56 -20.26 10.17
C VAL A 414 16.73 -19.83 11.04
N ASP A 415 16.88 -20.48 12.19
CA ASP A 415 18.08 -20.37 13.02
C ASP A 415 19.22 -21.17 12.36
N ALA A 416 20.24 -20.47 11.85
CA ALA A 416 21.42 -21.05 11.23
C ALA A 416 22.62 -21.17 12.22
N GLY A 417 22.37 -20.95 13.51
CA GLY A 417 23.39 -21.05 14.58
C GLY A 417 23.98 -19.70 14.96
N TYR A 418 25.27 -19.70 15.31
CA TYR A 418 25.95 -18.51 15.84
C TYR A 418 27.28 -18.28 15.14
N SER A 419 27.67 -17.01 15.00
CA SER A 419 29.00 -16.61 14.56
C SER A 419 29.52 -15.43 15.38
N ASP A 420 30.85 -15.33 15.47
CA ASP A 420 31.58 -14.16 16.05
C ASP A 420 32.36 -13.37 15.00
N ARG A 421 32.25 -13.77 13.72
CA ARG A 421 32.99 -13.16 12.60
C ARG A 421 32.25 -13.32 11.29
N ILE A 422 32.61 -12.45 10.35
CA ILE A 422 32.24 -12.54 8.94
C ILE A 422 33.02 -13.70 8.30
N ASP A 423 32.36 -14.53 7.51
CA ASP A 423 32.96 -15.58 6.70
C ASP A 423 32.29 -15.65 5.33
N VAL A 424 32.84 -14.86 4.40
CA VAL A 424 32.30 -14.70 3.04
C VAL A 424 32.33 -16.01 2.24
N GLU A 425 33.24 -16.94 2.56
CA GLU A 425 33.33 -18.22 1.87
C GLU A 425 32.11 -19.11 2.21
N TYR A 426 31.65 -19.07 3.47
CA TYR A 426 30.48 -19.81 3.95
C TYR A 426 29.20 -18.96 3.95
N ASP A 427 29.22 -17.78 3.31
CA ASP A 427 28.11 -16.82 3.22
C ASP A 427 27.57 -16.40 4.59
N VAL A 428 28.46 -16.25 5.57
CA VAL A 428 28.14 -15.67 6.87
C VAL A 428 28.53 -14.20 6.84
N LEU A 429 27.54 -13.33 6.62
CA LEU A 429 27.72 -11.89 6.47
C LEU A 429 27.25 -11.18 7.74
N LYS A 430 27.82 -10.00 8.02
CA LYS A 430 27.32 -9.17 9.10
C LYS A 430 26.08 -8.43 8.67
N ILE A 431 25.04 -8.43 9.52
CA ILE A 431 23.84 -7.63 9.37
C ILE A 431 23.68 -6.73 10.59
N ALA A 432 23.22 -5.49 10.40
CA ALA A 432 22.94 -4.60 11.51
C ALA A 432 21.73 -3.70 11.24
N VAL A 433 21.05 -3.29 12.33
CA VAL A 433 20.00 -2.27 12.32
C VAL A 433 20.44 -1.10 13.18
N VAL A 434 20.48 0.08 12.58
CA VAL A 434 20.90 1.34 13.21
C VAL A 434 19.68 2.20 13.50
N GLU A 435 19.46 2.56 14.76
CA GLU A 435 18.39 3.47 15.15
C GLU A 435 18.63 4.85 14.52
N ARG A 436 17.60 5.42 13.85
CA ARG A 436 17.74 6.69 13.12
C ARG A 436 16.83 7.82 13.60
N HIS A 437 15.92 7.57 14.49
CA HIS A 437 14.85 8.50 14.84
C HIS A 437 15.19 9.43 16.02
N LYS A 438 15.94 8.93 17.00
CA LYS A 438 16.13 9.58 18.32
C LYS A 438 17.59 9.77 18.70
N ASN A 439 18.52 9.41 17.83
CA ASN A 439 19.96 9.45 18.09
C ASN A 439 20.37 8.69 19.37
N THR A 440 19.80 7.52 19.57
CA THR A 440 20.07 6.67 20.74
C THR A 440 21.43 5.99 20.68
N HIS A 441 22.05 5.96 19.49
CA HIS A 441 23.24 5.16 19.18
C HIS A 441 23.04 3.64 19.35
N HIS A 442 21.81 3.16 19.34
CA HIS A 442 21.54 1.74 19.36
C HIS A 442 21.81 1.12 17.99
N ILE A 443 22.66 0.12 17.97
CA ILE A 443 23.00 -0.66 16.78
C ILE A 443 22.88 -2.13 17.14
N GLY A 444 21.84 -2.78 16.63
CA GLY A 444 21.68 -4.22 16.76
C GLY A 444 22.54 -4.93 15.72
N ILE A 445 23.36 -5.88 16.15
CA ILE A 445 24.30 -6.61 15.30
C ILE A 445 23.95 -8.09 15.34
N GLY A 446 24.02 -8.74 14.19
CA GLY A 446 23.87 -10.16 13.98
C GLY A 446 24.59 -10.63 12.73
N TYR A 447 24.29 -11.86 12.33
CA TYR A 447 24.77 -12.41 11.07
C TYR A 447 23.62 -12.92 10.22
N ILE A 448 23.85 -12.99 8.91
CA ILE A 448 22.88 -13.50 7.93
C ILE A 448 23.57 -14.49 7.00
N GLN A 449 22.85 -15.55 6.61
CA GLN A 449 23.30 -16.55 5.66
C GLN A 449 22.23 -16.74 4.56
N GLY A 450 22.67 -16.91 3.31
CA GLY A 450 21.81 -17.03 2.13
C GLY A 450 21.72 -15.74 1.30
N TYR A 451 22.29 -14.62 1.79
CA TYR A 451 22.27 -13.35 1.07
C TYR A 451 23.26 -13.28 -0.09
N GLY A 452 24.44 -13.89 0.05
CA GLY A 452 25.40 -14.18 -1.02
C GLY A 452 26.42 -13.09 -1.32
N LEU A 453 26.35 -11.88 -0.74
CA LEU A 453 27.26 -10.76 -1.02
C LEU A 453 28.74 -11.17 -0.85
N LYS A 454 29.61 -10.87 -1.84
CA LYS A 454 31.04 -11.23 -1.83
C LYS A 454 31.97 -10.04 -1.57
N SER A 455 31.51 -8.82 -1.79
CA SER A 455 32.27 -7.59 -1.59
C SER A 455 31.32 -6.45 -1.22
N GLY A 456 31.81 -5.49 -0.41
CA GLY A 456 31.10 -4.25 -0.10
C GLY A 456 30.00 -4.38 0.94
N ALA A 457 29.01 -3.49 0.83
CA ALA A 457 27.84 -3.44 1.71
C ALA A 457 26.58 -2.95 0.96
N VAL A 458 25.43 -3.36 1.45
CA VAL A 458 24.10 -2.88 1.02
C VAL A 458 23.39 -2.32 2.22
N ALA A 459 22.93 -1.05 2.14
CA ALA A 459 22.19 -0.38 3.20
C ALA A 459 20.89 0.23 2.66
N THR A 460 19.84 0.23 3.47
CA THR A 460 18.57 0.88 3.14
C THR A 460 17.88 1.45 4.38
N SER A 461 17.16 2.56 4.20
CA SER A 461 16.23 3.11 5.20
C SER A 461 14.83 2.52 5.11
N ILE A 462 14.57 1.63 4.16
CA ILE A 462 13.33 0.83 4.13
C ILE A 462 13.59 -0.43 4.95
N SER A 463 12.95 -0.51 6.11
CA SER A 463 13.16 -1.56 7.11
C SER A 463 11.87 -1.70 7.91
N HIS A 464 11.01 -2.60 7.49
CA HIS A 464 9.65 -2.74 8.01
C HIS A 464 9.60 -3.09 9.49
N ASP A 465 8.70 -2.45 10.28
CA ASP A 465 7.90 -1.26 9.91
C ASP A 465 8.52 0.00 10.51
N SER A 466 9.57 -0.16 11.36
CA SER A 466 10.19 0.96 12.10
C SER A 466 10.99 1.92 11.20
N HIS A 467 11.39 1.47 10.01
CA HIS A 467 12.24 2.21 9.06
C HIS A 467 13.53 2.75 9.67
N ASN A 468 14.14 1.97 10.55
CA ASN A 468 15.54 2.16 10.93
C ASN A 468 16.46 1.82 9.76
N ILE A 469 17.74 2.18 9.81
CA ILE A 469 18.65 1.82 8.72
C ILE A 469 19.11 0.38 8.91
N ILE A 470 18.84 -0.48 7.93
CA ILE A 470 19.35 -1.85 7.90
C ILE A 470 20.51 -1.94 6.91
N VAL A 471 21.54 -2.69 7.28
CA VAL A 471 22.76 -2.86 6.48
C VAL A 471 23.27 -4.28 6.56
N VAL A 472 23.70 -4.83 5.43
CA VAL A 472 24.47 -6.08 5.34
C VAL A 472 25.80 -5.80 4.66
N GLY A 473 26.87 -6.43 5.13
CA GLY A 473 28.19 -6.19 4.56
C GLY A 473 29.20 -7.29 4.80
N THR A 474 30.25 -7.25 3.99
CA THR A 474 31.41 -8.15 4.06
C THR A 474 32.52 -7.61 4.96
N ASN A 475 32.40 -6.39 5.43
CA ASN A 475 33.31 -5.74 6.40
C ASN A 475 32.63 -4.51 7.02
N GLU A 476 33.09 -4.15 8.22
CA GLU A 476 32.51 -3.04 9.00
C GLU A 476 32.78 -1.66 8.41
N THR A 477 33.87 -1.49 7.68
CA THR A 477 34.24 -0.20 7.06
C THR A 477 33.23 0.16 5.96
N ASP A 478 32.92 -0.76 5.08
CA ASP A 478 31.94 -0.54 4.01
C ASP A 478 30.52 -0.42 4.58
N MET A 479 30.18 -1.16 5.66
CA MET A 479 28.90 -1.01 6.36
C MET A 479 28.72 0.41 6.90
N ALA A 480 29.73 0.93 7.63
CA ALA A 480 29.69 2.29 8.17
C ALA A 480 29.56 3.33 7.06
N ALA A 481 30.31 3.17 5.97
CA ALA A 481 30.28 4.09 4.83
C ALA A 481 28.91 4.06 4.12
N ALA A 482 28.33 2.89 3.91
CA ALA A 482 27.01 2.74 3.29
C ALA A 482 25.90 3.38 4.15
N VAL A 483 25.91 3.15 5.48
CA VAL A 483 24.96 3.77 6.41
C VAL A 483 25.10 5.29 6.44
N ASN A 484 26.31 5.82 6.56
CA ASN A 484 26.56 7.26 6.54
C ASN A 484 26.05 7.87 5.23
N ARG A 485 26.19 7.16 4.11
CA ARG A 485 25.70 7.64 2.82
C ARG A 485 24.16 7.65 2.76
N VAL A 486 23.48 6.68 3.34
CA VAL A 486 22.01 6.73 3.50
C VAL A 486 21.59 7.97 4.30
N VAL A 487 22.30 8.29 5.39
CA VAL A 487 22.03 9.49 6.19
C VAL A 487 22.27 10.78 5.39
N GLU A 488 23.35 10.87 4.63
CA GLU A 488 23.65 12.03 3.76
C GLU A 488 22.58 12.27 2.68
N LEU A 489 21.98 11.21 2.16
CA LEU A 489 20.88 11.27 1.17
C LEU A 489 19.53 11.63 1.80
N ASN A 490 19.42 11.75 3.13
CA ASN A 490 18.16 11.80 3.88
C ASN A 490 17.27 10.55 3.63
N GLY A 491 17.89 9.40 3.42
CA GLY A 491 17.25 8.12 3.19
C GLY A 491 17.43 7.57 1.79
N GLY A 492 17.16 6.29 1.66
CA GLY A 492 17.28 5.59 0.40
C GLY A 492 17.99 4.26 0.49
N ILE A 493 18.40 3.78 -0.67
CA ILE A 493 19.15 2.54 -0.87
C ILE A 493 20.54 2.88 -1.35
N VAL A 494 21.57 2.26 -0.76
CA VAL A 494 22.97 2.43 -1.13
C VAL A 494 23.63 1.07 -1.30
N VAL A 495 24.23 0.84 -2.46
CA VAL A 495 25.17 -0.26 -2.70
C VAL A 495 26.57 0.34 -2.70
N TRP A 496 27.42 -0.13 -1.79
CA TRP A 496 28.74 0.42 -1.55
C TRP A 496 29.82 -0.62 -1.82
N ASP A 497 30.86 -0.28 -2.57
CA ASP A 497 32.01 -1.15 -2.79
C ASP A 497 33.28 -0.34 -3.08
N GLN A 498 34.44 -0.83 -2.62
CA GLN A 498 35.76 -0.23 -2.87
C GLN A 498 35.83 1.26 -2.53
N GLY A 499 35.25 1.65 -1.39
CA GLY A 499 35.35 3.01 -0.84
C GLY A 499 34.46 4.05 -1.52
N LYS A 500 33.45 3.63 -2.31
CA LYS A 500 32.49 4.54 -2.98
C LYS A 500 31.11 3.90 -3.14
N PRO A 501 30.06 4.70 -3.26
CA PRO A 501 28.77 4.19 -3.70
C PRO A 501 28.86 3.74 -5.18
N VAL A 502 28.39 2.54 -5.47
CA VAL A 502 28.29 2.00 -6.84
C VAL A 502 26.88 2.10 -7.41
N ALA A 503 25.88 2.22 -6.53
CA ALA A 503 24.51 2.58 -6.89
C ALA A 503 23.78 3.22 -5.71
N GLU A 504 22.84 4.13 -6.01
CA GLU A 504 22.05 4.87 -5.03
C GLU A 504 20.62 5.08 -5.52
N VAL A 505 19.65 4.97 -4.61
CA VAL A 505 18.26 5.34 -4.84
C VAL A 505 17.85 6.30 -3.71
N PRO A 506 17.89 7.62 -3.92
CA PRO A 506 17.50 8.59 -2.90
C PRO A 506 16.00 8.54 -2.61
N LEU A 507 15.63 8.52 -1.33
CA LEU A 507 14.25 8.51 -0.84
C LEU A 507 14.09 9.58 0.24
N ALA A 508 14.11 10.85 -0.18
CA ALA A 508 14.23 11.98 0.73
C ALA A 508 12.97 12.30 1.54
N ILE A 509 11.80 11.82 1.12
CA ILE A 509 10.54 11.99 1.85
C ILE A 509 10.46 10.92 2.93
N ALA A 510 10.63 11.31 4.18
CA ALA A 510 10.64 10.45 5.36
C ALA A 510 11.66 9.29 5.31
N GLY A 511 12.57 9.31 4.34
CA GLY A 511 13.53 8.22 4.10
C GLY A 511 12.92 6.99 3.40
N ILE A 512 11.71 7.08 2.88
CA ILE A 512 10.96 5.94 2.30
C ILE A 512 10.34 6.24 0.94
N MET A 513 10.17 7.50 0.56
CA MET A 513 9.64 7.92 -0.73
C MET A 513 10.55 8.96 -1.39
N SER A 514 10.46 9.07 -2.72
CA SER A 514 11.22 10.00 -3.56
C SER A 514 10.34 11.10 -4.13
N ASP A 515 10.92 12.29 -4.34
CA ASP A 515 10.31 13.39 -5.11
C ASP A 515 10.44 13.20 -6.63
N GLU A 516 11.20 12.20 -7.07
CA GLU A 516 11.44 11.93 -8.48
C GLU A 516 10.25 11.17 -9.11
N SER A 517 10.21 11.17 -10.46
CA SER A 517 9.22 10.39 -11.18
C SER A 517 9.36 8.88 -10.94
N LEU A 518 8.26 8.15 -11.01
CA LEU A 518 8.25 6.69 -10.86
C LEU A 518 9.26 6.01 -11.81
N THR A 519 9.35 6.49 -13.06
CA THR A 519 10.30 5.95 -14.04
C THR A 519 11.75 6.15 -13.58
N SER A 520 12.10 7.36 -13.11
CA SER A 520 13.45 7.65 -12.61
C SER A 520 13.81 6.78 -11.40
N VAL A 521 12.89 6.65 -10.44
CA VAL A 521 13.10 5.80 -9.26
C VAL A 521 13.26 4.34 -9.67
N ASN A 522 12.43 3.85 -10.58
CA ASN A 522 12.53 2.48 -11.08
C ASN A 522 13.85 2.19 -11.80
N GLU A 523 14.30 3.10 -12.66
CA GLU A 523 15.60 2.96 -13.36
C GLU A 523 16.76 2.85 -12.36
N LYS A 524 16.77 3.71 -11.33
CA LYS A 524 17.77 3.67 -10.26
C LYS A 524 17.68 2.39 -9.45
N LEU A 525 16.47 1.95 -9.11
CA LEU A 525 16.23 0.73 -8.34
C LEU A 525 16.72 -0.52 -9.08
N GLU A 526 16.36 -0.66 -10.36
CA GLU A 526 16.81 -1.78 -11.18
C GLU A 526 18.34 -1.76 -11.40
N PHE A 527 18.92 -0.57 -11.58
CA PHE A 527 20.38 -0.42 -11.63
C PHE A 527 21.03 -0.83 -10.30
N ALA A 528 20.47 -0.43 -9.16
CA ALA A 528 20.98 -0.81 -7.85
C ALA A 528 20.86 -2.32 -7.59
N LYS A 529 19.75 -2.96 -8.00
CA LYS A 529 19.59 -4.42 -7.94
C LYS A 529 20.67 -5.13 -8.77
N ALA A 530 20.88 -4.69 -10.01
CA ALA A 530 21.92 -5.24 -10.88
C ALA A 530 23.31 -5.12 -10.22
N LYS A 531 23.64 -3.98 -9.63
CA LYS A 531 24.93 -3.77 -8.93
C LYS A 531 25.05 -4.67 -7.69
N ALA A 532 24.00 -4.85 -6.90
CA ALA A 532 24.02 -5.76 -5.76
C ALA A 532 24.27 -7.21 -6.21
N HIS A 533 23.63 -7.66 -7.29
CA HIS A 533 23.86 -8.99 -7.87
C HIS A 533 25.28 -9.13 -8.46
N GLU A 534 25.83 -8.09 -9.09
CA GLU A 534 27.24 -8.09 -9.55
C GLU A 534 28.21 -8.28 -8.38
N LEU A 535 27.89 -7.75 -7.20
CA LEU A 535 28.68 -7.93 -5.98
C LEU A 535 28.43 -9.28 -5.28
N GLY A 536 27.59 -10.14 -5.84
CA GLY A 536 27.37 -11.52 -5.40
C GLY A 536 26.07 -11.80 -4.66
N VAL A 537 25.20 -10.82 -4.47
CA VAL A 537 23.88 -11.08 -3.87
C VAL A 537 23.15 -12.16 -4.67
N ASN A 538 22.54 -13.09 -3.96
CA ASN A 538 21.84 -14.24 -4.53
C ASN A 538 20.82 -13.77 -5.61
N PRO A 539 20.95 -14.26 -6.87
CA PRO A 539 20.06 -13.84 -7.96
C PRO A 539 18.60 -14.29 -7.78
N GLY A 540 18.33 -15.19 -6.84
CA GLY A 540 16.96 -15.66 -6.52
C GLY A 540 16.19 -14.76 -5.59
N ILE A 541 16.78 -13.66 -5.08
CA ILE A 541 16.13 -12.74 -4.16
C ILE A 541 16.14 -11.30 -4.69
N ASP A 542 15.17 -10.49 -4.24
CA ASP A 542 15.28 -9.04 -4.34
C ASP A 542 16.20 -8.53 -3.21
N PRO A 543 17.36 -7.89 -3.52
CA PRO A 543 18.35 -7.52 -2.53
C PRO A 543 17.81 -6.62 -1.41
N PHE A 544 16.91 -5.72 -1.75
CA PHE A 544 16.46 -4.64 -0.86
C PHE A 544 15.19 -5.03 -0.13
N MET A 545 14.20 -5.59 -0.83
CA MET A 545 12.95 -6.06 -0.24
C MET A 545 13.21 -7.19 0.77
N THR A 546 14.05 -8.16 0.40
CA THR A 546 14.43 -9.24 1.33
C THR A 546 15.09 -8.68 2.59
N LEU A 547 16.01 -7.72 2.43
CA LEU A 547 16.69 -7.10 3.56
C LEU A 547 15.71 -6.32 4.45
N SER A 548 14.74 -5.59 3.87
CA SER A 548 13.79 -4.78 4.63
C SER A 548 12.91 -5.62 5.58
N PHE A 549 12.52 -6.82 5.19
CA PHE A 549 11.74 -7.73 6.04
C PHE A 549 12.55 -8.43 7.13
N MET A 550 13.90 -8.42 7.07
CA MET A 550 14.72 -8.98 8.15
C MET A 550 14.54 -8.24 9.47
N ALA A 551 14.06 -7.00 9.44
CA ALA A 551 13.83 -6.18 10.63
C ALA A 551 12.41 -6.28 11.22
N LEU A 552 11.50 -7.03 10.62
CA LEU A 552 10.10 -7.10 11.07
C LEU A 552 9.89 -8.22 12.11
N PRO A 553 9.84 -7.92 13.42
CA PRO A 553 9.89 -8.93 14.49
C PRO A 553 8.53 -9.63 14.76
N VAL A 554 7.68 -9.71 13.73
CA VAL A 554 6.42 -10.47 13.75
C VAL A 554 6.47 -11.70 12.84
N ILE A 555 7.46 -11.77 11.93
CA ILE A 555 7.61 -12.91 11.01
C ILE A 555 8.62 -13.91 11.57
N PRO A 556 8.28 -15.21 11.75
CA PRO A 556 9.19 -16.22 12.26
C PRO A 556 10.32 -16.57 11.24
N SER A 557 11.49 -17.16 11.70
CA SER A 557 11.78 -17.34 13.13
C SER A 557 12.71 -16.27 13.68
N LEU A 558 13.88 -15.99 13.06
CA LEU A 558 14.83 -14.99 13.53
C LEU A 558 14.68 -13.69 12.76
N ARG A 559 14.74 -12.58 13.50
CA ARG A 559 14.73 -11.20 12.96
C ARG A 559 15.80 -10.36 13.65
N ILE A 560 16.06 -9.17 13.11
CA ILE A 560 17.02 -8.26 13.73
C ILE A 560 16.34 -6.94 14.08
N THR A 561 16.56 -6.45 15.29
CA THR A 561 16.11 -5.14 15.76
C THR A 561 17.32 -4.28 16.11
N THR A 562 17.12 -3.03 16.51
CA THR A 562 18.18 -2.16 17.02
C THR A 562 18.92 -2.70 18.26
N ARG A 563 18.42 -3.80 18.86
CA ARG A 563 19.00 -4.45 20.05
C ARG A 563 19.71 -5.77 19.73
N GLY A 564 19.67 -6.24 18.48
CA GLY A 564 20.28 -7.48 18.02
C GLY A 564 19.29 -8.48 17.42
N VAL A 565 19.76 -9.70 17.25
CA VAL A 565 18.95 -10.79 16.68
C VAL A 565 17.91 -11.27 17.71
N PHE A 566 16.67 -11.35 17.27
CA PHE A 566 15.51 -11.72 18.08
C PHE A 566 14.84 -12.97 17.51
N ASP A 567 14.60 -13.95 18.35
CA ASP A 567 13.80 -15.12 18.03
C ASP A 567 12.31 -14.82 18.30
N VAL A 568 11.55 -14.69 17.23
CA VAL A 568 10.12 -14.40 17.26
C VAL A 568 9.33 -15.56 17.89
N THR A 569 9.82 -16.80 17.76
CA THR A 569 9.14 -17.99 18.28
C THR A 569 9.27 -18.10 19.78
N THR A 570 10.48 -17.84 20.32
CA THR A 570 10.76 -17.92 21.76
C THR A 570 10.63 -16.59 22.48
N GLN A 571 10.40 -15.50 21.74
CA GLN A 571 10.29 -14.12 22.25
C GLN A 571 11.55 -13.71 23.05
N SER A 572 12.76 -14.03 22.53
CA SER A 572 14.03 -13.76 23.21
C SER A 572 15.13 -13.31 22.25
N TYR A 573 16.08 -12.53 22.75
CA TYR A 573 17.30 -12.18 22.01
C TYR A 573 18.31 -13.33 22.02
N VAL A 574 18.98 -13.56 20.89
CA VAL A 574 19.94 -14.64 20.67
C VAL A 574 21.30 -14.15 20.17
#